data_a82b3381e0167488683f36553f12c8bc
#
_entry.id   a82b3381e0167488683f36553f12c8bc
#
_cell.length_a   1.000
_cell.length_b   1.000
_cell.length_c   1.000
_cell.angle_alpha   90.00
_cell.angle_beta   90.00
_cell.angle_gamma   90.00
#
_symmetry.space_group_name_H-M   'P 1'
#
loop_
_entity.id
_entity.type
_entity.pdbx_description
1 polymer ?
#
loop_
_entity_poly.entity_id
_entity_poly.type
_entity_poly.pdbx_seq_one_letter_code
_entity_poly.pdbx_strand_id
1 'polypeptide(L)'
;MRFLVAECEPPQAREKRRESVGRSSGETYLEVLHKLAPGAECDRIKPTDSCAEIPGREALTEYDAVFLTGSPLHLWQDSPEARRQIDFMHRVFASGTPSFGSCAGLQVACVAAGGKVRPMGDRREAGFARRLVATERGRAHPLLDGRPASYDAPAIHTDEVEALPEGATLLASNRVTRVQAAEIRCGEGVFWGVQYHPEISLREVAAALRRQSDDLLEHGLARSNADVEQLAQQVDALHAEPNRADLAWQLGLDDQVTVPEYRTRELRNFIEHLVKPTRAKRGR
;
A
#
# COMPACT_ATOMS: atom_id res chain seq x y z
N MET A 1 8.23 -1.23 -20.31
CA MET A 1 7.76 -2.15 -19.25
C MET A 1 6.25 -2.24 -19.33
N ARG A 2 5.68 -3.38 -18.92
CA ARG A 2 4.24 -3.59 -18.85
C ARG A 2 3.84 -3.97 -17.43
N PHE A 3 2.94 -3.21 -16.82
CA PHE A 3 2.50 -3.40 -15.45
C PHE A 3 1.02 -3.76 -15.38
N LEU A 4 0.65 -4.58 -14.40
CA LEU A 4 -0.73 -4.87 -14.08
C LEU A 4 -1.07 -4.28 -12.70
N VAL A 5 -2.07 -3.41 -12.62
CA VAL A 5 -2.60 -2.86 -11.38
C VAL A 5 -3.88 -3.62 -11.00
N ALA A 6 -3.83 -4.39 -9.93
CA ALA A 6 -4.97 -5.06 -9.33
C ALA A 6 -5.61 -4.12 -8.30
N GLU A 7 -6.76 -3.57 -8.63
CA GLU A 7 -7.53 -2.68 -7.77
C GLU A 7 -8.36 -3.50 -6.78
N CYS A 8 -7.89 -3.52 -5.54
CA CYS A 8 -8.40 -4.40 -4.49
C CYS A 8 -9.68 -3.87 -3.80
N GLU A 9 -10.11 -2.65 -4.09
CA GLU A 9 -11.35 -2.09 -3.52
C GLU A 9 -12.60 -2.77 -4.10
N PRO A 10 -13.58 -3.18 -3.27
CA PRO A 10 -14.90 -3.56 -3.75
C PRO A 10 -15.61 -2.40 -4.48
N PRO A 11 -16.58 -2.68 -5.38
CA PRO A 11 -17.22 -1.65 -6.19
C PRO A 11 -17.74 -0.44 -5.41
N GLN A 12 -18.43 -0.69 -4.29
CA GLN A 12 -19.00 0.39 -3.45
C GLN A 12 -17.91 1.25 -2.79
N ALA A 13 -16.81 0.63 -2.30
CA ALA A 13 -15.73 1.36 -1.68
C ALA A 13 -14.97 2.21 -2.72
N ARG A 14 -14.80 1.68 -3.92
CA ARG A 14 -14.21 2.37 -5.08
C ARG A 14 -14.99 3.63 -5.44
N GLU A 15 -16.32 3.54 -5.47
CA GLU A 15 -17.17 4.70 -5.77
C GLU A 15 -17.10 5.77 -4.67
N LYS A 16 -17.25 5.37 -3.39
CA LYS A 16 -17.06 6.29 -2.25
C LYS A 16 -15.70 6.99 -2.26
N ARG A 17 -14.65 6.28 -2.69
CA ARG A 17 -13.34 6.90 -2.83
C ARG A 17 -13.33 7.93 -3.96
N ARG A 18 -13.91 7.63 -5.12
CA ARG A 18 -14.03 8.59 -6.22
C ARG A 18 -14.81 9.85 -5.84
N GLU A 19 -15.90 9.72 -5.13
CA GLU A 19 -16.67 10.86 -4.62
C GLU A 19 -15.83 11.78 -3.72
N SER A 20 -14.96 11.22 -2.87
CA SER A 20 -14.17 11.99 -1.89
C SER A 20 -12.82 12.48 -2.40
N VAL A 21 -12.17 11.72 -3.27
CA VAL A 21 -10.78 11.95 -3.75
C VAL A 21 -10.75 12.35 -5.23
N GLY A 22 -11.82 12.06 -5.97
CA GLY A 22 -11.88 12.23 -7.44
C GLY A 22 -11.26 11.08 -8.23
N ARG A 23 -10.78 10.02 -7.53
CA ARG A 23 -10.14 8.86 -8.17
C ARG A 23 -10.20 7.62 -7.30
N SER A 24 -10.12 6.44 -7.92
CA SER A 24 -10.01 5.17 -7.22
C SER A 24 -8.55 4.85 -6.82
N SER A 25 -8.34 3.81 -6.00
CA SER A 25 -6.99 3.38 -5.62
C SER A 25 -6.15 2.93 -6.81
N GLY A 26 -6.77 2.24 -7.78
CA GLY A 26 -6.10 1.87 -9.02
C GLY A 26 -5.66 3.07 -9.85
N GLU A 27 -6.50 4.11 -9.94
CA GLU A 27 -6.16 5.37 -10.64
C GLU A 27 -5.02 6.12 -9.94
N THR A 28 -4.95 6.11 -8.61
CA THR A 28 -3.81 6.65 -7.85
C THR A 28 -2.52 5.89 -8.19
N TYR A 29 -2.57 4.54 -8.21
CA TYR A 29 -1.40 3.74 -8.59
C TYR A 29 -0.93 4.03 -10.02
N LEU A 30 -1.85 4.10 -10.98
CA LEU A 30 -1.51 4.42 -12.37
C LEU A 30 -0.77 5.76 -12.49
N GLU A 31 -1.26 6.80 -11.79
CA GLU A 31 -0.61 8.12 -11.80
C GLU A 31 0.82 8.06 -11.25
N VAL A 32 1.02 7.36 -10.13
CA VAL A 32 2.34 7.22 -9.52
C VAL A 32 3.27 6.39 -10.42
N LEU A 33 2.80 5.29 -10.97
CA LEU A 33 3.59 4.42 -11.84
C LEU A 33 4.02 5.13 -13.13
N HIS A 34 3.15 5.95 -13.74
CA HIS A 34 3.51 6.76 -14.90
C HIS A 34 4.61 7.78 -14.57
N LYS A 35 4.64 8.33 -13.35
CA LYS A 35 5.72 9.23 -12.90
C LYS A 35 7.03 8.49 -12.63
N LEU A 36 6.96 7.28 -12.03
CA LEU A 36 8.15 6.48 -11.68
C LEU A 36 8.75 5.73 -12.85
N ALA A 37 7.93 5.35 -13.83
CA ALA A 37 8.34 4.61 -15.02
C ALA A 37 7.68 5.22 -16.27
N PRO A 38 8.12 6.41 -16.73
CA PRO A 38 7.58 7.02 -17.94
C PRO A 38 7.71 6.08 -19.16
N GLY A 39 6.63 5.90 -19.90
CA GLY A 39 6.57 4.97 -21.03
C GLY A 39 6.27 3.50 -20.67
N ALA A 40 6.00 3.19 -19.41
CA ALA A 40 5.43 1.89 -19.05
C ALA A 40 3.94 1.83 -19.45
N GLU A 41 3.55 0.72 -20.04
CA GLU A 41 2.14 0.37 -20.26
C GLU A 41 1.56 -0.17 -18.97
N CYS A 42 0.38 0.30 -18.59
CA CYS A 42 -0.28 -0.10 -17.35
C CYS A 42 -1.70 -0.58 -17.63
N ASP A 43 -1.94 -1.87 -17.45
CA ASP A 43 -3.28 -2.45 -17.47
C ASP A 43 -3.88 -2.45 -16.04
N ARG A 44 -5.21 -2.42 -15.95
CA ARG A 44 -5.92 -2.46 -14.66
C ARG A 44 -6.98 -3.56 -14.65
N ILE A 45 -6.99 -4.32 -13.56
CA ILE A 45 -8.03 -5.32 -13.27
C ILE A 45 -8.66 -5.04 -11.90
N LYS A 46 -9.83 -5.63 -11.67
CA LYS A 46 -10.61 -5.47 -10.44
C LYS A 46 -10.98 -6.85 -9.88
N PRO A 47 -10.07 -7.53 -9.18
CA PRO A 47 -10.28 -8.92 -8.76
C PRO A 47 -11.48 -9.12 -7.82
N THR A 48 -11.94 -8.06 -7.14
CA THR A 48 -13.12 -8.11 -6.26
C THR A 48 -14.44 -8.22 -7.01
N ASP A 49 -14.50 -7.76 -8.26
CA ASP A 49 -15.73 -7.73 -9.04
C ASP A 49 -16.11 -9.16 -9.48
N SER A 50 -17.37 -9.53 -9.33
CA SER A 50 -17.85 -10.89 -9.61
C SER A 50 -17.74 -11.29 -11.09
N CYS A 51 -17.74 -10.31 -11.99
CA CYS A 51 -17.60 -10.49 -13.44
C CYS A 51 -16.18 -10.21 -13.96
N ALA A 52 -15.19 -10.03 -13.05
CA ALA A 52 -13.83 -9.72 -13.47
C ALA A 52 -13.20 -10.91 -14.19
N GLU A 53 -12.68 -10.67 -15.38
CA GLU A 53 -11.79 -11.61 -16.06
C GLU A 53 -10.42 -11.60 -15.40
N ILE A 54 -10.10 -12.66 -14.67
CA ILE A 54 -8.84 -12.78 -13.94
C ILE A 54 -7.82 -13.48 -14.84
N PRO A 55 -6.69 -12.83 -15.17
CA PRO A 55 -5.68 -13.44 -16.02
C PRO A 55 -5.13 -14.73 -15.41
N GLY A 56 -4.94 -15.73 -16.27
CA GLY A 56 -4.29 -16.97 -15.91
C GLY A 56 -2.78 -16.82 -15.72
N ARG A 57 -2.13 -17.88 -15.25
CA ARG A 57 -0.67 -17.89 -14.98
C ARG A 57 0.14 -17.41 -16.20
N GLU A 58 -0.14 -17.93 -17.39
CA GLU A 58 0.59 -17.58 -18.62
C GLU A 58 0.44 -16.09 -18.97
N ALA A 59 -0.78 -15.57 -18.94
CA ALA A 59 -1.02 -14.14 -19.21
C ALA A 59 -0.31 -13.23 -18.21
N LEU A 60 -0.18 -13.67 -16.96
CA LEU A 60 0.55 -12.91 -15.93
C LEU A 60 2.05 -12.86 -16.20
N THR A 61 2.64 -13.85 -16.88
CA THR A 61 4.07 -13.80 -17.24
C THR A 61 4.39 -12.74 -18.28
N GLU A 62 3.40 -12.23 -19.02
CA GLU A 62 3.57 -11.13 -19.97
C GLU A 62 3.82 -9.77 -19.30
N TYR A 63 3.47 -9.66 -18.03
CA TYR A 63 3.74 -8.46 -17.24
C TYR A 63 5.13 -8.50 -16.60
N ASP A 64 5.75 -7.33 -16.53
CA ASP A 64 7.02 -7.14 -15.82
C ASP A 64 6.80 -7.03 -14.29
N ALA A 65 5.62 -6.55 -13.88
CA ALA A 65 5.22 -6.48 -12.47
C ALA A 65 3.71 -6.46 -12.27
N VAL A 66 3.26 -6.90 -11.08
CA VAL A 66 1.88 -6.78 -10.59
C VAL A 66 1.87 -5.91 -9.33
N PHE A 67 0.99 -4.90 -9.31
CA PHE A 67 0.77 -4.03 -8.15
C PHE A 67 -0.62 -4.26 -7.56
N LEU A 68 -0.70 -4.44 -6.24
CA LEU A 68 -1.96 -4.61 -5.50
C LEU A 68 -2.22 -3.36 -4.66
N THR A 69 -3.39 -2.75 -4.85
CA THR A 69 -3.76 -1.53 -4.12
C THR A 69 -4.22 -1.82 -2.69
N GLY A 70 -4.32 -0.78 -1.87
CA GLY A 70 -5.07 -0.82 -0.62
C GLY A 70 -6.56 -1.07 -0.84
N SER A 71 -7.26 -1.47 0.23
CA SER A 71 -8.70 -1.77 0.24
C SER A 71 -9.24 -1.74 1.67
N PRO A 72 -10.49 -1.35 1.89
CA PRO A 72 -11.15 -1.53 3.18
C PRO A 72 -11.65 -2.97 3.43
N LEU A 73 -11.34 -3.90 2.53
CA LEU A 73 -11.76 -5.29 2.65
C LEU A 73 -11.01 -5.99 3.77
N HIS A 74 -11.74 -6.69 4.64
CA HIS A 74 -11.19 -7.46 5.74
C HIS A 74 -10.78 -8.87 5.30
N LEU A 75 -9.49 -9.12 5.16
CA LEU A 75 -8.94 -10.40 4.68
C LEU A 75 -9.01 -11.55 5.72
N TRP A 76 -9.36 -11.24 6.96
CA TRP A 76 -9.63 -12.23 8.00
C TRP A 76 -11.09 -12.73 7.97
N GLN A 77 -11.96 -12.07 7.20
CA GLN A 77 -13.32 -12.51 6.95
C GLN A 77 -13.38 -13.37 5.70
N ASP A 78 -14.12 -14.48 5.79
CA ASP A 78 -14.36 -15.36 4.65
C ASP A 78 -15.47 -14.80 3.75
N SER A 79 -15.12 -13.83 2.91
CA SER A 79 -16.02 -13.24 1.93
C SER A 79 -15.68 -13.66 0.49
N PRO A 80 -16.66 -13.64 -0.44
CA PRO A 80 -16.38 -13.94 -1.85
C PRO A 80 -15.33 -13.00 -2.46
N GLU A 81 -15.30 -11.73 -2.06
CA GLU A 81 -14.34 -10.73 -2.50
C GLU A 81 -12.92 -11.06 -2.01
N ALA A 82 -12.78 -11.46 -0.74
CA ALA A 82 -11.50 -11.87 -0.17
C ALA A 82 -10.96 -13.10 -0.87
N ARG A 83 -11.81 -14.13 -1.08
CA ARG A 83 -11.42 -15.35 -1.78
C ARG A 83 -10.92 -15.05 -3.20
N ARG A 84 -11.63 -14.23 -3.98
CA ARG A 84 -11.20 -13.85 -5.34
C ARG A 84 -9.85 -13.17 -5.37
N GLN A 85 -9.55 -12.30 -4.39
CA GLN A 85 -8.24 -11.66 -4.30
C GLN A 85 -7.13 -12.64 -3.92
N ILE A 86 -7.39 -13.54 -2.97
CA ILE A 86 -6.45 -14.59 -2.57
C ILE A 86 -6.16 -15.53 -3.75
N ASP A 87 -7.20 -15.95 -4.49
CA ASP A 87 -7.05 -16.78 -5.69
C ASP A 87 -6.26 -16.07 -6.79
N PHE A 88 -6.50 -14.79 -7.00
CA PHE A 88 -5.68 -13.99 -7.90
C PHE A 88 -4.21 -13.96 -7.45
N MET A 89 -3.94 -13.75 -6.18
CA MET A 89 -2.57 -13.70 -5.67
C MET A 89 -1.85 -15.05 -5.77
N HIS A 90 -2.55 -16.18 -5.60
CA HIS A 90 -2.00 -17.51 -5.87
C HIS A 90 -1.52 -17.63 -7.33
N ARG A 91 -2.29 -17.09 -8.30
CA ARG A 91 -1.88 -17.08 -9.72
C ARG A 91 -0.67 -16.19 -9.95
N VAL A 92 -0.60 -15.04 -9.28
CA VAL A 92 0.57 -14.13 -9.33
C VAL A 92 1.82 -14.83 -8.81
N PHE A 93 1.75 -15.47 -7.64
CA PHE A 93 2.87 -16.25 -7.11
C PHE A 93 3.29 -17.39 -8.07
N ALA A 94 2.33 -18.14 -8.59
CA ALA A 94 2.61 -19.23 -9.53
C ALA A 94 3.20 -18.75 -10.87
N SER A 95 2.99 -17.49 -11.28
CA SER A 95 3.57 -16.92 -12.51
C SER A 95 5.04 -16.52 -12.36
N GLY A 96 5.52 -16.37 -11.11
CA GLY A 96 6.85 -15.81 -10.83
C GLY A 96 7.01 -14.35 -11.21
N THR A 97 5.93 -13.64 -11.59
CA THR A 97 5.98 -12.21 -11.89
C THR A 97 6.18 -11.42 -10.59
N PRO A 98 7.19 -10.53 -10.53
CA PRO A 98 7.40 -9.69 -9.35
C PRO A 98 6.13 -8.94 -8.97
N SER A 99 5.83 -8.87 -7.68
CA SER A 99 4.63 -8.19 -7.21
C SER A 99 4.91 -7.28 -6.00
N PHE A 100 4.13 -6.19 -5.93
CA PHE A 100 4.18 -5.22 -4.83
C PHE A 100 2.76 -4.91 -4.36
N GLY A 101 2.59 -4.62 -3.06
CA GLY A 101 1.30 -4.18 -2.54
C GLY A 101 1.43 -3.29 -1.32
N SER A 102 0.49 -2.35 -1.19
CA SER A 102 0.32 -1.50 -0.01
C SER A 102 -0.94 -1.89 0.77
N CYS A 103 -0.87 -1.82 2.10
CA CYS A 103 -1.98 -2.05 3.02
C CYS A 103 -2.66 -3.41 2.77
N ALA A 104 -3.91 -3.44 2.27
CA ALA A 104 -4.59 -4.69 1.94
C ALA A 104 -3.81 -5.54 0.91
N GLY A 105 -3.04 -4.92 0.00
CA GLY A 105 -2.19 -5.65 -0.92
C GLY A 105 -1.14 -6.52 -0.24
N LEU A 106 -0.49 -6.01 0.84
CA LEU A 106 0.40 -6.81 1.69
C LEU A 106 -0.37 -7.92 2.40
N GLN A 107 -1.57 -7.62 2.91
CA GLN A 107 -2.40 -8.56 3.63
C GLN A 107 -2.88 -9.71 2.74
N VAL A 108 -3.30 -9.42 1.49
CA VAL A 108 -3.66 -10.43 0.48
C VAL A 108 -2.49 -11.37 0.21
N ALA A 109 -1.30 -10.82 -0.04
CA ALA A 109 -0.11 -11.62 -0.31
C ALA A 109 0.28 -12.48 0.92
N CYS A 110 0.15 -11.92 2.12
CA CYS A 110 0.40 -12.64 3.37
C CYS A 110 -0.53 -13.85 3.52
N VAL A 111 -1.84 -13.66 3.35
CA VAL A 111 -2.83 -14.75 3.50
C VAL A 111 -2.65 -15.79 2.39
N ALA A 112 -2.45 -15.38 1.14
CA ALA A 112 -2.22 -16.29 0.02
C ALA A 112 -0.96 -17.15 0.19
N ALA A 113 0.04 -16.68 0.91
CA ALA A 113 1.24 -17.44 1.23
C ALA A 113 1.14 -18.26 2.53
N GLY A 114 -0.03 -18.29 3.20
CA GLY A 114 -0.28 -19.06 4.42
C GLY A 114 -0.07 -18.31 5.73
N GLY A 115 0.12 -16.99 5.69
CA GLY A 115 0.14 -16.13 6.86
C GLY A 115 -1.25 -15.80 7.40
N LYS A 116 -1.31 -14.88 8.38
CA LYS A 116 -2.57 -14.50 9.04
C LYS A 116 -2.71 -12.99 9.16
N VAL A 117 -3.94 -12.52 9.02
CA VAL A 117 -4.38 -11.14 9.20
C VAL A 117 -5.45 -11.10 10.29
N ARG A 118 -5.48 -10.03 11.06
CA ARG A 118 -6.48 -9.80 12.11
C ARG A 118 -6.89 -8.33 12.19
N PRO A 119 -8.03 -8.01 12.83
CA PRO A 119 -8.34 -6.63 13.21
C PRO A 119 -7.37 -6.14 14.29
N MET A 120 -7.07 -4.83 14.29
CA MET A 120 -6.19 -4.20 15.27
C MET A 120 -6.86 -3.95 16.63
N GLY A 121 -8.17 -4.22 16.76
CA GLY A 121 -8.95 -3.87 17.96
C GLY A 121 -9.06 -2.34 18.11
N ASP A 122 -8.71 -1.82 19.27
CA ASP A 122 -8.78 -0.38 19.57
C ASP A 122 -7.61 0.43 18.97
N ARG A 123 -6.62 -0.24 18.40
CA ARG A 123 -5.47 0.42 17.75
C ARG A 123 -5.83 0.84 16.32
N ARG A 124 -5.27 1.95 15.89
CA ARG A 124 -5.41 2.48 14.52
C ARG A 124 -4.13 3.14 14.07
N GLU A 125 -3.86 3.08 12.78
CA GLU A 125 -2.99 4.04 12.11
C GLU A 125 -3.86 4.85 11.16
N ALA A 126 -4.05 6.13 11.50
CA ALA A 126 -4.93 7.04 10.80
C ALA A 126 -4.15 8.31 10.39
N GLY A 127 -4.07 8.52 9.10
CA GLY A 127 -3.26 9.56 8.49
C GLY A 127 -1.81 9.15 8.30
N PHE A 128 -1.10 8.79 9.37
CA PHE A 128 0.34 8.49 9.29
C PHE A 128 0.74 7.35 10.23
N ALA A 129 1.54 6.42 9.71
CA ALA A 129 2.35 5.52 10.51
C ALA A 129 3.60 6.27 10.98
N ARG A 130 3.77 6.31 12.29
CA ARG A 130 4.83 7.10 12.93
C ARG A 130 5.99 6.21 13.37
N ARG A 131 7.21 6.74 13.21
CA ARG A 131 8.44 6.11 13.70
C ARG A 131 8.59 4.67 13.21
N LEU A 132 8.41 4.47 11.91
CA LEU A 132 8.76 3.24 11.24
C LEU A 132 10.27 3.00 11.40
N VAL A 133 10.66 1.80 11.79
CA VAL A 133 12.06 1.42 12.00
C VAL A 133 12.36 0.17 11.19
N ALA A 134 13.37 0.26 10.33
CA ALA A 134 13.85 -0.90 9.58
C ALA A 134 14.51 -1.92 10.53
N THR A 135 14.16 -3.20 10.36
CA THR A 135 14.88 -4.31 11.02
C THR A 135 16.32 -4.38 10.52
N GLU A 136 17.15 -5.23 11.15
CA GLU A 136 18.51 -5.47 10.65
C GLU A 136 18.49 -5.96 9.19
N ARG A 137 17.60 -6.90 8.86
CA ARG A 137 17.39 -7.38 7.48
C ARG A 137 16.83 -6.29 6.58
N GLY A 138 15.92 -5.46 7.11
CA GLY A 138 15.33 -4.34 6.36
C GLY A 138 16.35 -3.27 5.98
N ARG A 139 17.34 -2.98 6.84
CA ARG A 139 18.42 -2.04 6.52
C ARG A 139 19.31 -2.49 5.36
N ALA A 140 19.44 -3.79 5.17
CA ALA A 140 20.20 -4.37 4.06
C ALA A 140 19.32 -4.69 2.83
N HIS A 141 18.00 -4.48 2.93
CA HIS A 141 17.07 -4.89 1.88
C HIS A 141 16.82 -3.75 0.89
N PRO A 142 16.90 -4.01 -0.42
CA PRO A 142 16.76 -2.95 -1.44
C PRO A 142 15.42 -2.20 -1.40
N LEU A 143 14.34 -2.81 -0.90
CA LEU A 143 13.04 -2.13 -0.75
C LEU A 143 13.15 -0.82 0.05
N LEU A 144 13.96 -0.83 1.12
CA LEU A 144 14.12 0.32 2.02
C LEU A 144 15.40 1.12 1.76
N ASP A 145 16.08 0.87 0.64
CA ASP A 145 17.28 1.62 0.28
C ASP A 145 17.01 3.13 0.23
N GLY A 146 17.89 3.90 0.88
CA GLY A 146 17.77 5.35 1.03
C GLY A 146 16.75 5.81 2.08
N ARG A 147 16.04 4.93 2.80
CA ARG A 147 15.25 5.33 3.98
C ARG A 147 16.17 5.63 5.17
N PRO A 148 15.88 6.67 5.97
CA PRO A 148 16.58 6.89 7.23
C PRO A 148 16.28 5.77 8.23
N ALA A 149 17.04 5.72 9.32
CA ALA A 149 16.88 4.70 10.37
C ALA A 149 15.48 4.68 11.00
N SER A 150 14.81 5.83 11.04
CA SER A 150 13.41 5.97 11.42
C SER A 150 12.75 6.98 10.49
N TYR A 151 11.53 6.69 10.05
CA TYR A 151 10.76 7.54 9.14
C TYR A 151 9.27 7.42 9.41
N ASP A 152 8.50 8.38 8.90
CA ASP A 152 7.05 8.35 8.89
C ASP A 152 6.54 8.08 7.46
N ALA A 153 5.31 7.57 7.34
CA ALA A 153 4.66 7.35 6.05
C ALA A 153 3.15 7.53 6.16
N PRO A 154 2.43 7.88 5.08
CA PRO A 154 0.97 7.86 5.06
C PRO A 154 0.44 6.46 5.39
N ALA A 155 -0.51 6.35 6.32
CA ALA A 155 -1.10 5.08 6.69
C ALA A 155 -2.54 5.25 7.17
N ILE A 156 -3.40 4.34 6.71
CA ILE A 156 -4.82 4.32 7.07
C ILE A 156 -5.25 2.86 7.04
N HIS A 157 -5.29 2.23 8.23
CA HIS A 157 -5.72 0.84 8.30
C HIS A 157 -6.24 0.46 9.69
N THR A 158 -7.15 -0.50 9.71
CA THR A 158 -7.81 -1.08 10.87
C THR A 158 -7.46 -2.55 11.07
N ASP A 159 -6.80 -3.15 10.07
CA ASP A 159 -6.32 -4.52 10.09
C ASP A 159 -4.80 -4.56 9.98
N GLU A 160 -4.20 -5.63 10.51
CA GLU A 160 -2.75 -5.85 10.47
C GLU A 160 -2.40 -7.31 10.15
N VAL A 161 -1.20 -7.53 9.62
CA VAL A 161 -0.62 -8.87 9.55
C VAL A 161 -0.31 -9.35 10.96
N GLU A 162 -1.00 -10.40 11.39
CA GLU A 162 -0.80 -11.06 12.69
C GLU A 162 0.45 -11.94 12.67
N ALA A 163 0.57 -12.77 11.61
CA ALA A 163 1.68 -13.68 11.43
C ALA A 163 2.10 -13.72 9.96
N LEU A 164 3.39 -13.46 9.72
CA LEU A 164 3.98 -13.64 8.39
C LEU A 164 4.05 -15.13 8.03
N PRO A 165 3.90 -15.50 6.74
CA PRO A 165 4.05 -16.87 6.30
C PRO A 165 5.51 -17.34 6.41
N GLU A 166 5.70 -18.65 6.31
CA GLU A 166 7.04 -19.23 6.16
C GLU A 166 7.73 -18.66 4.91
N GLY A 167 9.04 -18.43 4.99
CA GLY A 167 9.81 -17.84 3.89
C GLY A 167 9.67 -16.31 3.76
N ALA A 168 8.91 -15.65 4.64
CA ALA A 168 8.84 -14.20 4.65
C ALA A 168 9.93 -13.56 5.52
N THR A 169 10.31 -12.35 5.13
CA THR A 169 11.27 -11.52 5.86
C THR A 169 10.61 -10.24 6.33
N LEU A 170 10.59 -10.01 7.65
CA LEU A 170 10.16 -8.74 8.23
C LEU A 170 11.21 -7.65 7.96
N LEU A 171 10.81 -6.55 7.32
CA LEU A 171 11.70 -5.48 6.91
C LEU A 171 11.56 -4.20 7.76
N ALA A 172 10.36 -3.85 8.18
CA ALA A 172 10.11 -2.70 9.05
C ALA A 172 8.98 -2.96 10.03
N SER A 173 9.02 -2.26 11.17
CA SER A 173 8.00 -2.29 12.21
C SER A 173 7.87 -0.92 12.88
N ASN A 174 6.78 -0.71 13.63
CA ASN A 174 6.67 0.37 14.59
C ASN A 174 5.98 -0.12 15.88
N ARG A 175 5.68 0.79 16.80
CA ARG A 175 5.02 0.41 18.08
C ARG A 175 3.55 0.04 17.91
N VAL A 176 2.90 0.49 16.86
CA VAL A 176 1.47 0.25 16.60
C VAL A 176 1.28 -1.06 15.84
N THR A 177 2.05 -1.29 14.80
CA THR A 177 1.93 -2.43 13.89
C THR A 177 3.27 -3.12 13.70
N ARG A 178 3.31 -4.41 14.02
CA ARG A 178 4.54 -5.20 13.96
C ARG A 178 5.07 -5.37 12.54
N VAL A 179 4.20 -5.57 11.56
CA VAL A 179 4.58 -5.80 10.16
C VAL A 179 4.23 -4.57 9.35
N GLN A 180 5.21 -3.69 9.20
CA GLN A 180 5.08 -2.48 8.39
C GLN A 180 5.66 -2.63 6.99
N ALA A 181 6.64 -3.51 6.80
CA ALA A 181 7.17 -3.88 5.50
C ALA A 181 7.67 -5.33 5.54
N ALA A 182 7.47 -6.06 4.46
CA ALA A 182 7.91 -7.45 4.33
C ALA A 182 8.26 -7.82 2.89
N GLU A 183 9.21 -8.77 2.74
CA GLU A 183 9.35 -9.61 1.56
C GLU A 183 8.66 -10.95 1.84
N ILE A 184 7.86 -11.44 0.90
CA ILE A 184 7.21 -12.75 0.95
C ILE A 184 7.64 -13.54 -0.29
N ARG A 185 8.16 -14.75 -0.07
CA ARG A 185 8.50 -15.70 -1.13
C ARG A 185 7.54 -16.88 -1.05
N CYS A 186 6.85 -17.16 -2.15
CA CYS A 186 5.90 -18.26 -2.24
C CYS A 186 6.03 -18.92 -3.62
N GLY A 187 6.45 -20.18 -3.65
CA GLY A 187 6.79 -20.86 -4.90
C GLY A 187 7.86 -20.09 -5.69
N GLU A 188 7.55 -19.76 -6.95
CA GLU A 188 8.43 -18.98 -7.82
C GLU A 188 8.25 -17.46 -7.64
N GLY A 189 7.23 -17.03 -6.90
CA GLY A 189 6.85 -15.63 -6.74
C GLY A 189 7.64 -14.91 -5.66
N VAL A 190 7.98 -13.66 -5.93
CA VAL A 190 8.57 -12.72 -4.98
C VAL A 190 7.65 -11.52 -4.87
N PHE A 191 7.18 -11.26 -3.66
CA PHE A 191 6.36 -10.12 -3.31
C PHE A 191 7.09 -9.21 -2.33
N TRP A 192 7.11 -7.91 -2.60
CA TRP A 192 7.51 -6.88 -1.65
C TRP A 192 6.28 -6.05 -1.28
N GLY A 193 6.12 -5.71 -0.02
CA GLY A 193 4.97 -4.92 0.37
C GLY A 193 5.15 -4.17 1.66
N VAL A 194 4.25 -3.19 1.84
CA VAL A 194 4.20 -2.31 3.00
C VAL A 194 2.78 -2.20 3.54
N GLN A 195 2.63 -1.99 4.85
CA GLN A 195 1.32 -1.77 5.47
C GLN A 195 0.84 -0.32 5.29
N TYR A 196 1.76 0.60 5.11
CA TYR A 196 1.48 2.01 4.81
C TYR A 196 1.28 2.26 3.30
N HIS A 197 1.03 3.51 2.92
CA HIS A 197 0.66 3.91 1.57
C HIS A 197 1.69 4.86 0.95
N PRO A 198 2.76 4.37 0.31
CA PRO A 198 3.72 5.24 -0.36
C PRO A 198 3.11 5.96 -1.58
N GLU A 199 2.01 5.43 -2.13
CA GLU A 199 1.35 5.94 -3.34
C GLU A 199 0.43 7.12 -3.10
N ILE A 200 -0.16 7.27 -1.88
CA ILE A 200 -1.15 8.32 -1.66
C ILE A 200 -0.52 9.68 -1.38
N SER A 201 -1.17 10.72 -1.85
CA SER A 201 -0.82 12.12 -1.57
C SER A 201 -1.37 12.59 -0.23
N LEU A 202 -0.85 13.71 0.29
CA LEU A 202 -1.39 14.34 1.50
C LEU A 202 -2.88 14.72 1.34
N ARG A 203 -3.31 15.14 0.13
CA ARG A 203 -4.72 15.39 -0.17
C ARG A 203 -5.58 14.14 0.04
N GLU A 204 -5.08 12.97 -0.38
CA GLU A 204 -5.79 11.69 -0.17
C GLU A 204 -5.80 11.28 1.30
N VAL A 205 -4.74 11.61 2.06
CA VAL A 205 -4.74 11.45 3.52
C VAL A 205 -5.81 12.31 4.17
N ALA A 206 -5.90 13.61 3.81
CA ALA A 206 -6.92 14.51 4.35
C ALA A 206 -8.35 14.01 4.04
N ALA A 207 -8.59 13.59 2.80
CA ALA A 207 -9.88 13.02 2.40
C ALA A 207 -10.21 11.73 3.18
N ALA A 208 -9.23 10.89 3.47
CA ALA A 208 -9.43 9.69 4.26
C ALA A 208 -9.74 9.98 5.74
N LEU A 209 -9.07 10.96 6.34
CA LEU A 209 -9.39 11.44 7.70
C LEU A 209 -10.85 11.86 7.80
N ARG A 210 -11.35 12.64 6.84
CA ARG A 210 -12.75 13.07 6.78
C ARG A 210 -13.71 11.88 6.67
N ARG A 211 -13.40 10.90 5.80
CA ARG A 211 -14.25 9.71 5.63
C ARG A 211 -14.31 8.82 6.86
N GLN A 212 -13.26 8.82 7.67
CA GLN A 212 -13.14 8.00 8.88
C GLN A 212 -13.41 8.78 10.16
N SER A 213 -14.00 9.98 10.07
CA SER A 213 -14.19 10.86 11.21
C SER A 213 -14.91 10.17 12.38
N ASP A 214 -15.98 9.43 12.11
CA ASP A 214 -16.73 8.72 13.14
C ASP A 214 -15.90 7.60 13.79
N ASP A 215 -15.13 6.82 13.02
CA ASP A 215 -14.21 5.80 13.55
C ASP A 215 -13.10 6.43 14.42
N LEU A 216 -12.59 7.60 14.03
CA LEU A 216 -11.57 8.31 14.82
C LEU A 216 -12.11 8.79 16.17
N LEU A 217 -13.37 9.23 16.21
CA LEU A 217 -14.04 9.62 17.45
C LEU A 217 -14.32 8.41 18.34
N GLU A 218 -14.85 7.32 17.77
CA GLU A 218 -15.17 6.10 18.48
C GLU A 218 -13.93 5.50 19.18
N HIS A 219 -12.78 5.59 18.53
CA HIS A 219 -11.51 5.06 19.08
C HIS A 219 -10.68 6.11 19.84
N GLY A 220 -11.26 7.28 20.14
CA GLY A 220 -10.61 8.31 20.96
C GLY A 220 -9.38 8.98 20.32
N LEU A 221 -9.21 8.87 19.01
CA LEU A 221 -8.14 9.51 18.25
C LEU A 221 -8.45 10.97 17.92
N ALA A 222 -9.70 11.37 17.99
CA ALA A 222 -10.16 12.74 17.90
C ALA A 222 -11.22 13.00 18.98
N ARG A 223 -11.40 14.27 19.38
CA ARG A 223 -12.40 14.67 20.38
C ARG A 223 -13.72 15.11 19.73
N SER A 224 -13.63 15.59 18.50
CA SER A 224 -14.78 16.11 17.75
C SER A 224 -14.53 16.02 16.24
N ASN A 225 -15.61 16.06 15.45
CA ASN A 225 -15.53 16.19 13.99
C ASN A 225 -14.79 17.47 13.57
N ALA A 226 -14.88 18.53 14.38
CA ALA A 226 -14.17 19.78 14.13
C ALA A 226 -12.65 19.60 14.24
N ASP A 227 -12.16 18.78 15.20
CA ASP A 227 -10.74 18.47 15.32
C ASP A 227 -10.23 17.68 14.11
N VAL A 228 -11.03 16.72 13.63
CA VAL A 228 -10.70 15.94 12.42
C VAL A 228 -10.64 16.84 11.20
N GLU A 229 -11.63 17.73 11.04
CA GLU A 229 -11.66 18.67 9.92
C GLU A 229 -10.49 19.67 9.99
N GLN A 230 -10.15 20.19 11.16
CA GLN A 230 -8.99 21.06 11.33
C GLN A 230 -7.68 20.35 10.94
N LEU A 231 -7.48 19.09 11.38
CA LEU A 231 -6.32 18.30 10.99
C LEU A 231 -6.29 18.06 9.48
N ALA A 232 -7.43 17.69 8.89
CA ALA A 232 -7.53 17.47 7.45
C ALA A 232 -7.23 18.73 6.65
N GLN A 233 -7.70 19.92 7.11
CA GLN A 233 -7.38 21.21 6.48
C GLN A 233 -5.89 21.54 6.53
N GLN A 234 -5.21 21.26 7.65
CA GLN A 234 -3.77 21.46 7.76
C GLN A 234 -2.99 20.56 6.79
N VAL A 235 -3.43 19.30 6.66
CA VAL A 235 -2.82 18.33 5.72
C VAL A 235 -3.08 18.75 4.26
N ASP A 236 -4.29 19.23 3.93
CA ASP A 236 -4.62 19.76 2.59
C ASP A 236 -3.80 21.03 2.28
N ALA A 237 -3.65 21.94 3.25
CA ALA A 237 -2.85 23.14 3.08
C ALA A 237 -1.36 22.81 2.82
N LEU A 238 -0.82 21.81 3.55
CA LEU A 238 0.54 21.33 3.30
C LEU A 238 0.68 20.62 1.94
N HIS A 239 -0.39 19.97 1.46
CA HIS A 239 -0.41 19.42 0.10
C HIS A 239 -0.34 20.51 -0.97
N ALA A 240 -1.10 21.59 -0.78
CA ALA A 240 -1.18 22.71 -1.72
C ALA A 240 0.12 23.55 -1.71
N GLU A 241 0.74 23.70 -0.56
CA GLU A 241 1.96 24.46 -0.34
C GLU A 241 3.03 23.59 0.39
N PRO A 242 3.75 22.69 -0.33
CA PRO A 242 4.66 21.73 0.31
C PRO A 242 5.82 22.36 1.09
N ASN A 243 6.13 23.62 0.84
CA ASN A 243 7.22 24.36 1.49
C ASN A 243 6.78 25.05 2.82
N ARG A 244 5.55 24.84 3.29
CA ARG A 244 5.05 25.38 4.57
C ARG A 244 5.68 24.65 5.75
N ALA A 245 6.87 25.11 6.14
CA ALA A 245 7.64 24.57 7.26
C ALA A 245 6.88 24.63 8.60
N ASP A 246 6.05 25.65 8.80
CA ASP A 246 5.18 25.79 9.97
C ASP A 246 4.12 24.67 10.05
N LEU A 247 3.48 24.30 8.93
CA LEU A 247 2.53 23.21 8.89
C LEU A 247 3.21 21.84 9.04
N ALA A 248 4.35 21.64 8.37
CA ALA A 248 5.12 20.42 8.53
C ALA A 248 5.56 20.21 9.99
N TRP A 249 6.01 21.29 10.66
CA TRP A 249 6.36 21.26 12.07
C TRP A 249 5.15 20.96 12.98
N GLN A 250 4.01 21.63 12.77
CA GLN A 250 2.79 21.40 13.56
C GLN A 250 2.28 19.96 13.40
N LEU A 251 2.34 19.42 12.20
CA LEU A 251 1.94 18.05 11.89
C LEU A 251 2.99 17.01 12.30
N GLY A 252 4.22 17.44 12.65
CA GLY A 252 5.35 16.57 12.94
C GLY A 252 5.76 15.72 11.74
N LEU A 253 5.71 16.29 10.54
CA LEU A 253 6.06 15.64 9.28
C LEU A 253 7.40 16.16 8.75
N ASP A 254 8.18 15.27 8.19
CA ASP A 254 9.44 15.56 7.50
C ASP A 254 9.34 15.29 5.98
N ASP A 255 10.45 15.45 5.29
CA ASP A 255 10.56 15.25 3.85
C ASP A 255 10.22 13.82 3.41
N GLN A 256 10.30 12.83 4.31
CA GLN A 256 9.93 11.44 3.97
C GLN A 256 8.44 11.30 3.63
N VAL A 257 7.62 12.23 4.12
CA VAL A 257 6.17 12.29 3.85
C VAL A 257 5.83 13.40 2.88
N THR A 258 6.40 14.60 3.05
CA THR A 258 5.99 15.80 2.31
C THR A 258 6.52 15.81 0.87
N VAL A 259 7.72 15.28 0.64
CA VAL A 259 8.37 15.21 -0.68
C VAL A 259 7.94 13.93 -1.43
N PRO A 260 7.26 14.03 -2.58
CA PRO A 260 6.77 12.86 -3.32
C PRO A 260 7.85 11.84 -3.67
N GLU A 261 9.06 12.28 -4.03
CA GLU A 261 10.19 11.43 -4.39
C GLU A 261 10.65 10.54 -3.23
N TYR A 262 10.57 11.03 -2.00
CA TYR A 262 10.91 10.27 -0.80
C TYR A 262 9.72 9.42 -0.38
N ARG A 263 8.50 9.94 -0.44
CA ARG A 263 7.30 9.18 -0.08
C ARG A 263 7.10 7.94 -0.93
N THR A 264 7.35 8.00 -2.24
CA THR A 264 7.16 6.89 -3.19
C THR A 264 8.37 5.97 -3.33
N ARG A 265 9.33 6.05 -2.42
CA ARG A 265 10.63 5.37 -2.52
C ARG A 265 10.52 3.87 -2.64
N GLU A 266 9.65 3.21 -1.90
CA GLU A 266 9.47 1.77 -1.97
C GLU A 266 9.00 1.30 -3.35
N LEU A 267 8.10 2.05 -3.99
CA LEU A 267 7.65 1.75 -5.35
C LEU A 267 8.79 1.91 -6.36
N ARG A 268 9.59 2.97 -6.23
CA ARG A 268 10.79 3.17 -7.04
C ARG A 268 11.79 2.04 -6.84
N ASN A 269 12.11 1.74 -5.60
CA ASN A 269 13.06 0.69 -5.25
C ASN A 269 12.61 -0.68 -5.74
N PHE A 270 11.32 -1.00 -5.66
CA PHE A 270 10.75 -2.22 -6.22
C PHE A 270 10.98 -2.30 -7.74
N ILE A 271 10.71 -1.22 -8.47
CA ILE A 271 10.91 -1.16 -9.92
C ILE A 271 12.41 -1.33 -10.26
N GLU A 272 13.28 -0.58 -9.58
CA GLU A 272 14.72 -0.57 -9.88
C GLU A 272 15.42 -1.87 -9.49
N HIS A 273 15.13 -2.40 -8.30
CA HIS A 273 15.92 -3.48 -7.71
C HIS A 273 15.30 -4.88 -7.87
N LEU A 274 14.00 -4.98 -8.19
CA LEU A 274 13.38 -6.28 -8.44
C LEU A 274 12.83 -6.40 -9.85
N VAL A 275 12.05 -5.43 -10.34
CA VAL A 275 11.40 -5.54 -11.66
C VAL A 275 12.41 -5.50 -12.79
N LYS A 276 13.25 -4.45 -12.88
CA LYS A 276 14.24 -4.32 -13.96
C LYS A 276 15.22 -5.50 -14.02
N PRO A 277 15.83 -5.96 -12.89
CA PRO A 277 16.68 -7.14 -12.94
C PRO A 277 15.96 -8.43 -13.36
N THR A 278 14.71 -8.61 -12.93
CA THR A 278 13.92 -9.78 -13.34
C THR A 278 13.58 -9.74 -14.83
N ARG A 279 13.18 -8.58 -15.32
CA ARG A 279 12.93 -8.35 -16.73
C ARG A 279 14.16 -8.65 -17.60
N ALA A 280 15.33 -8.16 -17.20
CA ALA A 280 16.59 -8.43 -17.88
C ALA A 280 16.92 -9.94 -17.91
N LYS A 281 16.69 -10.67 -16.82
CA LYS A 281 16.88 -12.13 -16.75
C LYS A 281 15.90 -12.87 -17.68
N ARG A 282 14.72 -12.32 -17.94
CA ARG A 282 13.73 -12.86 -18.90
C ARG A 282 14.02 -12.50 -20.36
N GLY A 283 15.12 -11.77 -20.64
CA GLY A 283 15.52 -11.34 -22.00
C GLY A 283 14.64 -10.22 -22.61
N ARG A 284 14.04 -9.39 -21.77
CA ARG A 284 13.12 -8.31 -22.19
C ARG A 284 13.70 -6.91 -21.92
#